data_6531599162119f3aee50de2eee0c1a1e
#
_entry.id   6531599162119f3aee50de2eee0c1a1e
#
_cell.length_a   1.000
_cell.length_b   1.000
_cell.length_c   1.000
_cell.angle_alpha   90.00
_cell.angle_beta   90.00
_cell.angle_gamma   90.00
#
_symmetry.space_group_name_H-M   'P 1'
#
loop_
_entity.id
_entity.type
_entity.pdbx_description
1 polymer ?
#
loop_
_entity_poly.entity_id
_entity_poly.type
_entity_poly.pdbx_seq_one_letter_code
_entity_poly.pdbx_strand_id
1 'polypeptide(L)'
;MRFFPALWLGKLLNVAINIIDKNRGSNFSGQWAMKVDPQMVKHFKGIDTSKVLFITGTNGKSTTNNLVNHILRKNGKTVVSNLEGANLIYGVATSLIKASNIFGKVDADFFVFEIDERFLPLIYDQLPAKNLLITNLQKDQVQRNGDPDFIYRRIKKVAGDSELRLFLNNEEPRSKSFESDAKEVVTFGVGKHGESFGKNGSYVTMACPKCHRKITFEYYNNDGIGPFICKNCGLDGTGKADYSVENTDFAGRQFTVRGIVFHVRFPGFSFGSGCGA
;
A
#
# COMPACT_ATOMS: atom_id res chain seq x y z
N MET A 1 -27.96 5.81 14.80
CA MET A 1 -28.74 4.54 14.68
C MET A 1 -28.90 4.03 13.23
N ARG A 2 -28.06 4.47 12.28
CA ARG A 2 -28.15 4.05 10.85
C ARG A 2 -27.32 2.80 10.52
N PHE A 3 -26.41 2.40 11.42
CA PHE A 3 -25.46 1.31 11.18
C PHE A 3 -26.13 -0.04 10.89
N PHE A 4 -27.05 -0.49 11.74
CA PHE A 4 -27.69 -1.80 11.54
C PHE A 4 -28.49 -1.90 10.24
N PRO A 5 -29.35 -0.92 9.90
CA PRO A 5 -30.01 -0.92 8.58
C PRO A 5 -28.99 -0.94 7.42
N ALA A 6 -27.89 -0.17 7.49
CA ALA A 6 -26.83 -0.16 6.48
C ALA A 6 -26.14 -1.53 6.39
N LEU A 7 -25.79 -2.14 7.52
CA LEU A 7 -25.14 -3.45 7.60
C LEU A 7 -26.04 -4.55 6.98
N TRP A 8 -27.31 -4.59 7.36
CA TRP A 8 -28.23 -5.62 6.85
C TRP A 8 -28.53 -5.44 5.37
N LEU A 9 -28.69 -4.20 4.89
CA LEU A 9 -28.78 -3.90 3.46
C LEU A 9 -27.54 -4.42 2.72
N GLY A 10 -26.34 -4.11 3.24
CA GLY A 10 -25.09 -4.56 2.64
C GLY A 10 -24.97 -6.09 2.60
N LYS A 11 -25.36 -6.78 3.68
CA LYS A 11 -25.37 -8.25 3.73
C LYS A 11 -26.35 -8.86 2.74
N LEU A 12 -27.57 -8.31 2.66
CA LEU A 12 -28.57 -8.75 1.70
C LEU A 12 -28.08 -8.60 0.26
N LEU A 13 -27.50 -7.45 -0.06
CA LEU A 13 -26.92 -7.19 -1.39
C LEU A 13 -25.78 -8.14 -1.71
N ASN A 14 -24.89 -8.46 -0.74
CA ASN A 14 -23.83 -9.45 -0.95
C ASN A 14 -24.40 -10.85 -1.28
N VAL A 15 -25.46 -11.28 -0.60
CA VAL A 15 -26.11 -12.56 -0.90
C VAL A 15 -26.70 -12.53 -2.30
N ALA A 16 -27.45 -11.48 -2.66
CA ALA A 16 -28.07 -11.35 -3.98
C ALA A 16 -27.01 -11.33 -5.11
N ILE A 17 -25.91 -10.60 -4.94
CA ILE A 17 -24.85 -10.54 -5.95
C ILE A 17 -24.15 -11.89 -6.12
N ASN A 18 -23.87 -12.61 -5.04
CA ASN A 18 -23.25 -13.93 -5.12
C ASN A 18 -24.12 -14.97 -5.87
N ILE A 19 -25.43 -14.77 -5.91
CA ILE A 19 -26.35 -15.60 -6.67
C ILE A 19 -26.30 -15.26 -8.17
N ILE A 20 -26.19 -13.95 -8.50
CA ILE A 20 -26.23 -13.46 -9.89
C ILE A 20 -24.87 -13.56 -10.58
N ASP A 21 -23.82 -13.11 -9.94
CA ASP A 21 -22.45 -13.09 -10.50
C ASP A 21 -21.40 -13.02 -9.38
N LYS A 22 -20.69 -14.12 -9.17
CA LYS A 22 -19.65 -14.23 -8.14
C LYS A 22 -18.48 -13.23 -8.30
N ASN A 23 -18.30 -12.67 -9.49
CA ASN A 23 -17.19 -11.76 -9.82
C ASN A 23 -17.58 -10.27 -9.74
N ARG A 24 -18.85 -9.94 -9.55
CA ARG A 24 -19.34 -8.55 -9.44
C ARG A 24 -19.69 -8.21 -8.00
N GLY A 25 -18.81 -7.64 -7.22
CA GLY A 25 -19.26 -7.26 -5.88
C GLY A 25 -18.27 -6.62 -4.96
N SER A 26 -17.09 -6.26 -5.47
CA SER A 26 -16.00 -5.73 -4.62
C SER A 26 -16.33 -4.41 -3.93
N ASN A 27 -17.17 -3.58 -4.52
CA ASN A 27 -17.54 -2.25 -3.98
C ASN A 27 -19.04 -2.05 -3.77
N PHE A 28 -19.90 -2.85 -4.41
CA PHE A 28 -21.31 -2.55 -4.55
C PHE A 28 -22.06 -2.51 -3.21
N SER A 29 -21.92 -3.54 -2.40
CA SER A 29 -22.62 -3.62 -1.12
C SER A 29 -22.19 -2.53 -0.14
N GLY A 30 -20.88 -2.21 -0.10
CA GLY A 30 -20.36 -1.11 0.69
C GLY A 30 -20.86 0.24 0.20
N GLN A 31 -20.90 0.46 -1.10
CA GLN A 31 -21.40 1.71 -1.68
C GLN A 31 -22.85 1.99 -1.29
N TRP A 32 -23.74 0.99 -1.37
CA TRP A 32 -25.14 1.17 -1.00
C TRP A 32 -25.32 1.27 0.51
N ALA A 33 -24.59 0.46 1.29
CA ALA A 33 -24.65 0.55 2.73
C ALA A 33 -24.17 1.92 3.24
N MET A 34 -23.13 2.48 2.64
CA MET A 34 -22.60 3.82 3.01
C MET A 34 -23.50 4.98 2.53
N LYS A 35 -24.46 4.77 1.62
CA LYS A 35 -25.53 5.76 1.36
C LYS A 35 -26.50 5.86 2.54
N VAL A 36 -26.69 4.78 3.29
CA VAL A 36 -27.52 4.76 4.50
C VAL A 36 -26.74 5.28 5.72
N ASP A 37 -25.52 4.78 5.91
CA ASP A 37 -24.61 5.24 6.97
C ASP A 37 -23.22 5.57 6.39
N PRO A 38 -22.91 6.83 6.07
CA PRO A 38 -21.62 7.26 5.52
C PRO A 38 -20.41 6.97 6.44
N GLN A 39 -20.65 6.77 7.73
CA GLN A 39 -19.61 6.48 8.72
C GLN A 39 -19.64 5.03 9.20
N MET A 40 -20.26 4.13 8.47
CA MET A 40 -20.47 2.75 8.91
C MET A 40 -19.17 2.00 9.23
N VAL A 41 -18.06 2.31 8.57
CA VAL A 41 -16.77 1.66 8.82
C VAL A 41 -16.32 1.85 10.26
N LYS A 42 -16.58 3.02 10.86
CA LYS A 42 -16.27 3.36 12.26
C LYS A 42 -17.07 2.55 13.28
N HIS A 43 -18.22 2.02 12.88
CA HIS A 43 -19.15 1.35 13.78
C HIS A 43 -18.96 -0.16 13.89
N PHE A 44 -18.09 -0.75 13.06
CA PHE A 44 -17.74 -2.17 13.19
C PHE A 44 -16.98 -2.41 14.51
N LYS A 45 -17.24 -3.57 15.11
CA LYS A 45 -16.63 -3.98 16.38
C LYS A 45 -15.65 -5.14 16.18
N GLY A 46 -14.74 -5.34 17.15
CA GLY A 46 -13.79 -6.44 17.14
C GLY A 46 -12.57 -6.18 16.27
N ILE A 47 -12.36 -4.96 15.78
CA ILE A 47 -11.19 -4.58 15.00
C ILE A 47 -10.13 -4.04 15.95
N ASP A 48 -9.04 -4.79 16.09
CA ASP A 48 -7.82 -4.32 16.77
C ASP A 48 -7.00 -3.48 15.78
N THR A 49 -6.97 -2.17 15.99
CA THR A 49 -6.27 -1.24 15.08
C THR A 49 -4.77 -1.48 14.98
N SER A 50 -4.16 -2.11 15.99
CA SER A 50 -2.74 -2.52 15.95
C SER A 50 -2.46 -3.61 14.91
N LYS A 51 -3.48 -4.34 14.50
CA LYS A 51 -3.47 -5.40 13.49
C LYS A 51 -4.01 -4.95 12.14
N VAL A 52 -4.31 -3.65 11.99
CA VAL A 52 -4.72 -3.06 10.71
C VAL A 52 -3.49 -2.52 9.99
N LEU A 53 -3.29 -2.95 8.76
CA LEU A 53 -2.27 -2.45 7.83
C LEU A 53 -2.96 -1.80 6.62
N PHE A 54 -2.68 -0.54 6.39
CA PHE A 54 -2.98 0.13 5.13
C PHE A 54 -1.78 0.10 4.19
N ILE A 55 -2.02 -0.21 2.93
CA ILE A 55 -1.02 -0.23 1.87
C ILE A 55 -1.43 0.81 0.83
N THR A 56 -0.59 1.83 0.66
CA THR A 56 -0.82 2.92 -0.29
C THR A 56 0.43 3.20 -1.13
N GLY A 57 0.29 4.03 -2.16
CA GLY A 57 1.35 4.40 -3.09
C GLY A 57 0.94 4.26 -4.54
N THR A 58 1.72 4.75 -5.48
CA THR A 58 1.37 4.78 -6.90
C THR A 58 1.35 3.37 -7.50
N ASN A 59 2.46 2.63 -7.37
CA ASN A 59 2.65 1.31 -7.97
C ASN A 59 2.89 0.24 -6.90
N GLY A 60 2.50 -1.01 -7.20
CA GLY A 60 2.78 -2.17 -6.36
C GLY A 60 1.79 -2.42 -5.21
N LYS A 61 0.79 -1.57 -5.00
CA LYS A 61 -0.21 -1.73 -3.91
C LYS A 61 -0.88 -3.10 -3.90
N SER A 62 -1.53 -3.47 -5.01
CA SER A 62 -2.28 -4.73 -5.12
C SER A 62 -1.38 -5.95 -5.00
N THR A 63 -0.18 -5.89 -5.61
CA THR A 63 0.81 -6.97 -5.49
C THR A 63 1.25 -7.15 -4.04
N THR A 64 1.57 -6.06 -3.34
CA THR A 64 1.97 -6.09 -1.93
C THR A 64 0.82 -6.58 -1.04
N ASN A 65 -0.41 -6.09 -1.26
CA ASN A 65 -1.60 -6.53 -0.54
C ASN A 65 -1.82 -8.05 -0.70
N ASN A 66 -1.78 -8.55 -1.94
CA ASN A 66 -1.93 -9.97 -2.23
C ASN A 66 -0.84 -10.82 -1.57
N LEU A 67 0.43 -10.36 -1.63
CA LEU A 67 1.56 -11.07 -1.04
C LEU A 67 1.45 -11.16 0.49
N VAL A 68 1.17 -10.05 1.17
CA VAL A 68 0.98 -10.00 2.63
C VAL A 68 -0.18 -10.93 3.05
N ASN A 69 -1.31 -10.85 2.35
CA ASN A 69 -2.45 -11.74 2.59
C ASN A 69 -2.09 -13.22 2.43
N HIS A 70 -1.36 -13.54 1.35
CA HIS A 70 -0.93 -14.92 1.09
C HIS A 70 -0.03 -15.45 2.22
N ILE A 71 0.96 -14.66 2.63
CA ILE A 71 1.89 -15.02 3.71
C ILE A 71 1.14 -15.24 5.03
N LEU A 72 0.27 -14.30 5.42
CA LEU A 72 -0.48 -14.41 6.67
C LEU A 72 -1.40 -15.65 6.67
N ARG A 73 -2.14 -15.89 5.58
CA ARG A 73 -3.03 -17.05 5.45
C ARG A 73 -2.28 -18.37 5.42
N LYS A 74 -1.11 -18.43 4.79
CA LYS A 74 -0.24 -19.61 4.80
C LYS A 74 0.28 -19.94 6.20
N ASN A 75 0.40 -18.94 7.07
CA ASN A 75 0.73 -19.10 8.48
C ASN A 75 -0.51 -19.29 9.39
N GLY A 76 -1.64 -19.71 8.84
CA GLY A 76 -2.85 -20.05 9.58
C GLY A 76 -3.61 -18.86 10.15
N LYS A 77 -3.33 -17.62 9.67
CA LYS A 77 -4.01 -16.42 10.13
C LYS A 77 -5.27 -16.11 9.33
N THR A 78 -6.31 -15.66 10.01
CA THR A 78 -7.50 -15.12 9.38
C THR A 78 -7.27 -13.66 9.01
N VAL A 79 -7.55 -13.30 7.74
CA VAL A 79 -7.27 -11.96 7.22
C VAL A 79 -8.49 -11.41 6.48
N VAL A 80 -8.91 -10.22 6.88
CA VAL A 80 -9.89 -9.41 6.16
C VAL A 80 -9.16 -8.45 5.24
N SER A 81 -9.52 -8.45 3.94
CA SER A 81 -8.86 -7.62 2.93
C SER A 81 -9.77 -7.32 1.75
N ASN A 82 -9.47 -6.22 1.05
CA ASN A 82 -10.13 -5.80 -0.20
C ASN A 82 -9.35 -6.27 -1.45
N LEU A 83 -9.07 -7.58 -1.55
CA LEU A 83 -8.21 -8.17 -2.60
C LEU A 83 -8.69 -7.97 -4.05
N GLU A 84 -9.94 -7.58 -4.25
CA GLU A 84 -10.56 -7.44 -5.57
C GLU A 84 -10.27 -6.07 -6.24
N GLY A 85 -9.21 -5.36 -5.81
CA GLY A 85 -8.84 -4.04 -6.36
C GLY A 85 -9.75 -2.88 -5.93
N ALA A 86 -10.56 -3.11 -4.91
CA ALA A 86 -11.51 -2.15 -4.37
C ALA A 86 -10.83 -1.20 -3.37
N ASN A 87 -9.92 -0.34 -3.83
CA ASN A 87 -9.06 0.53 -3.03
C ASN A 87 -9.72 1.82 -2.49
N LEU A 88 -11.04 1.92 -2.64
CA LEU A 88 -11.86 2.98 -2.08
C LEU A 88 -12.48 2.57 -0.74
N ILE A 89 -13.03 3.53 -0.01
CA ILE A 89 -13.72 3.27 1.26
C ILE A 89 -14.86 2.25 1.13
N TYR A 90 -15.51 2.21 -0.04
CA TYR A 90 -16.57 1.23 -0.33
C TYR A 90 -16.08 -0.20 -0.34
N GLY A 91 -14.83 -0.44 -0.81
CA GLY A 91 -14.20 -1.75 -0.77
C GLY A 91 -13.86 -2.20 0.65
N VAL A 92 -13.36 -1.29 1.46
CA VAL A 92 -13.14 -1.54 2.90
C VAL A 92 -14.46 -1.88 3.59
N ALA A 93 -15.51 -1.08 3.37
CA ALA A 93 -16.84 -1.32 3.91
C ALA A 93 -17.40 -2.69 3.46
N THR A 94 -17.28 -3.03 2.17
CA THR A 94 -17.73 -4.34 1.62
C THR A 94 -17.01 -5.49 2.31
N SER A 95 -15.68 -5.39 2.49
CA SER A 95 -14.87 -6.43 3.13
C SER A 95 -15.28 -6.63 4.60
N LEU A 96 -15.53 -5.54 5.33
CA LEU A 96 -16.00 -5.60 6.70
C LEU A 96 -17.44 -6.13 6.80
N ILE A 97 -18.34 -5.76 5.89
CA ILE A 97 -19.70 -6.32 5.81
C ILE A 97 -19.64 -7.84 5.58
N LYS A 98 -18.82 -8.30 4.65
CA LYS A 98 -18.63 -9.75 4.34
C LYS A 98 -18.11 -10.51 5.57
N ALA A 99 -17.11 -9.95 6.27
CA ALA A 99 -16.44 -10.60 7.39
C ALA A 99 -17.19 -10.52 8.72
N SER A 100 -18.09 -9.54 8.89
CA SER A 100 -18.81 -9.34 10.16
C SER A 100 -19.99 -10.30 10.33
N ASN A 101 -20.37 -10.54 11.59
CA ASN A 101 -21.65 -11.14 11.92
C ASN A 101 -22.83 -10.14 11.74
N ILE A 102 -24.06 -10.56 12.02
CA ILE A 102 -25.27 -9.72 11.90
C ILE A 102 -25.31 -8.54 12.87
N PHE A 103 -24.45 -8.52 13.88
CA PHE A 103 -24.30 -7.45 14.87
C PHE A 103 -23.10 -6.53 14.55
N GLY A 104 -22.44 -6.70 13.42
CA GLY A 104 -21.28 -5.89 13.00
C GLY A 104 -19.98 -6.20 13.72
N LYS A 105 -19.88 -7.35 14.41
CA LYS A 105 -18.62 -7.81 15.00
C LYS A 105 -17.82 -8.58 13.95
N VAL A 106 -16.57 -8.18 13.77
CA VAL A 106 -15.59 -8.87 12.91
C VAL A 106 -14.64 -9.66 13.81
N ASP A 107 -14.36 -10.89 13.43
CA ASP A 107 -13.42 -11.77 14.12
C ASP A 107 -12.34 -12.20 13.11
N ALA A 108 -11.17 -11.55 13.21
CA ALA A 108 -10.03 -11.83 12.35
C ALA A 108 -8.71 -11.46 13.05
N ASP A 109 -7.64 -12.19 12.70
CA ASP A 109 -6.31 -11.91 13.25
C ASP A 109 -5.70 -10.64 12.69
N PHE A 110 -5.92 -10.35 11.40
CA PHE A 110 -5.36 -9.20 10.70
C PHE A 110 -6.34 -8.57 9.72
N PHE A 111 -6.13 -7.27 9.48
CA PHE A 111 -6.88 -6.46 8.54
C PHE A 111 -5.87 -5.79 7.60
N VAL A 112 -5.87 -6.14 6.32
CA VAL A 112 -4.90 -5.63 5.33
C VAL A 112 -5.66 -5.03 4.18
N PHE A 113 -5.54 -3.72 3.99
CA PHE A 113 -6.30 -2.99 2.98
C PHE A 113 -5.40 -2.20 2.05
N GLU A 114 -5.59 -2.41 0.75
CA GLU A 114 -5.10 -1.52 -0.28
C GLU A 114 -5.94 -0.24 -0.30
N ILE A 115 -5.30 0.93 -0.21
CA ILE A 115 -5.96 2.22 -0.14
C ILE A 115 -5.43 3.14 -1.23
N ASP A 116 -6.35 3.73 -2.02
CA ASP A 116 -6.02 4.81 -2.95
C ASP A 116 -5.57 6.05 -2.15
N GLU A 117 -4.48 6.64 -2.55
CA GLU A 117 -3.79 7.74 -1.86
C GLU A 117 -4.70 8.94 -1.60
N ARG A 118 -5.65 9.18 -2.51
CA ARG A 118 -6.60 10.31 -2.42
C ARG A 118 -7.61 10.12 -1.31
N PHE A 119 -7.93 8.88 -0.98
CA PHE A 119 -8.95 8.51 0.00
C PHE A 119 -8.37 8.11 1.35
N LEU A 120 -7.04 8.01 1.47
CA LEU A 120 -6.37 7.59 2.70
C LEU A 120 -6.84 8.38 3.94
N PRO A 121 -6.89 9.74 3.94
CA PRO A 121 -7.35 10.48 5.13
C PRO A 121 -8.80 10.17 5.52
N LEU A 122 -9.69 9.99 4.53
CA LEU A 122 -11.10 9.69 4.77
C LEU A 122 -11.30 8.30 5.40
N ILE A 123 -10.50 7.32 4.93
CA ILE A 123 -10.57 5.95 5.44
C ILE A 123 -9.93 5.90 6.82
N TYR A 124 -8.80 6.58 7.03
CA TYR A 124 -8.10 6.66 8.29
C TYR A 124 -8.95 7.29 9.41
N ASP A 125 -9.75 8.31 9.09
CA ASP A 125 -10.70 8.93 10.03
C ASP A 125 -11.74 7.93 10.57
N GLN A 126 -12.15 6.96 9.75
CA GLN A 126 -13.13 5.94 10.14
C GLN A 126 -12.50 4.68 10.73
N LEU A 127 -11.29 4.34 10.30
CA LEU A 127 -10.53 3.17 10.75
C LEU A 127 -9.06 3.58 10.96
N PRO A 128 -8.69 4.06 12.16
CA PRO A 128 -7.34 4.54 12.45
C PRO A 128 -6.36 3.36 12.56
N ALA A 129 -5.84 2.91 11.42
CA ALA A 129 -4.83 1.87 11.36
C ALA A 129 -3.57 2.28 12.11
N LYS A 130 -2.91 1.33 12.80
CA LYS A 130 -1.62 1.58 13.46
C LYS A 130 -0.43 1.29 12.54
N ASN A 131 -0.67 0.77 11.34
CA ASN A 131 0.39 0.45 10.38
C ASN A 131 0.05 1.00 9.00
N LEU A 132 0.98 1.73 8.40
CA LEU A 132 0.85 2.27 7.04
C LEU A 132 2.11 1.93 6.23
N LEU A 133 1.94 1.22 5.12
CA LEU A 133 2.99 0.94 4.16
C LEU A 133 2.83 1.84 2.95
N ILE A 134 3.90 2.55 2.60
CA ILE A 134 3.96 3.44 1.42
C ILE A 134 4.96 2.84 0.44
N THR A 135 4.48 2.32 -0.67
CA THR A 135 5.32 1.65 -1.67
C THR A 135 6.21 2.64 -2.42
N ASN A 136 5.60 3.62 -3.05
CA ASN A 136 6.24 4.73 -3.78
C ASN A 136 5.19 5.79 -4.13
N LEU A 137 5.64 7.02 -4.40
CA LEU A 137 4.79 8.15 -4.78
C LEU A 137 5.29 8.80 -6.07
N GLN A 138 5.32 8.02 -7.13
CA GLN A 138 5.80 8.46 -8.44
C GLN A 138 4.78 9.36 -9.15
N LYS A 139 5.26 10.14 -10.13
CA LYS A 139 4.41 10.87 -11.07
C LYS A 139 3.82 9.87 -12.06
N ASP A 140 2.75 9.18 -11.69
CA ASP A 140 2.01 8.39 -12.63
C ASP A 140 0.69 9.07 -12.96
N GLN A 141 0.41 9.19 -14.27
CA GLN A 141 -0.85 9.68 -14.83
C GLN A 141 -1.36 10.99 -14.18
N VAL A 142 -0.62 12.10 -14.37
CA VAL A 142 -1.03 13.46 -13.94
C VAL A 142 -2.50 13.77 -14.31
N GLN A 143 -2.98 13.22 -15.41
CA GLN A 143 -4.38 13.35 -15.85
C GLN A 143 -5.39 12.61 -14.94
N ARG A 144 -4.98 11.55 -14.23
CA ARG A 144 -5.84 10.75 -13.34
C ARG A 144 -5.69 11.10 -11.87
N ASN A 145 -4.47 11.34 -11.42
CA ASN A 145 -4.14 11.43 -9.99
C ASN A 145 -3.96 12.86 -9.49
N GLY A 146 -3.99 13.86 -10.39
CA GLY A 146 -3.79 15.26 -10.02
C GLY A 146 -2.33 15.60 -9.69
N ASP A 147 -2.11 16.73 -9.05
CA ASP A 147 -0.81 17.21 -8.64
C ASP A 147 -0.17 16.25 -7.62
N PRO A 148 1.05 15.71 -7.86
CA PRO A 148 1.77 14.88 -6.92
C PRO A 148 1.96 15.50 -5.53
N ASP A 149 2.06 16.83 -5.46
CA ASP A 149 2.18 17.54 -4.19
C ASP A 149 0.87 17.53 -3.39
N PHE A 150 -0.28 17.45 -4.07
CA PHE A 150 -1.57 17.29 -3.41
C PHE A 150 -1.68 15.91 -2.74
N ILE A 151 -1.29 14.86 -3.45
CA ILE A 151 -1.25 13.49 -2.91
C ILE A 151 -0.27 13.40 -1.73
N TYR A 152 0.93 13.95 -1.90
CA TYR A 152 1.94 14.00 -0.85
C TYR A 152 1.40 14.65 0.43
N ARG A 153 0.76 15.83 0.33
CA ARG A 153 0.16 16.52 1.49
C ARG A 153 -0.94 15.71 2.17
N ARG A 154 -1.74 14.96 1.41
CA ARG A 154 -2.79 14.08 1.98
C ARG A 154 -2.21 12.94 2.78
N ILE A 155 -1.19 12.28 2.25
CA ILE A 155 -0.51 11.19 2.96
C ILE A 155 0.20 11.76 4.19
N LYS A 156 0.87 12.90 4.07
CA LYS A 156 1.56 13.57 5.17
C LYS A 156 0.65 13.86 6.36
N LYS A 157 -0.60 14.24 6.11
CA LYS A 157 -1.59 14.46 7.16
C LYS A 157 -1.84 13.21 8.00
N VAL A 158 -1.80 12.02 7.39
CA VAL A 158 -1.98 10.74 8.09
C VAL A 158 -0.65 10.26 8.69
N ALA A 159 0.44 10.35 7.93
CA ALA A 159 1.77 9.91 8.35
C ALA A 159 2.31 10.65 9.59
N GLY A 160 1.83 11.87 9.83
CA GLY A 160 2.18 12.65 11.03
C GLY A 160 1.45 12.24 12.32
N ASP A 161 0.62 11.20 12.30
CA ASP A 161 0.02 10.66 13.51
C ASP A 161 1.08 9.90 14.33
N SER A 162 1.33 10.36 15.56
CA SER A 162 2.36 9.83 16.45
C SER A 162 2.17 8.36 16.86
N GLU A 163 0.99 7.82 16.66
CA GLU A 163 0.67 6.43 17.01
C GLU A 163 0.86 5.47 15.82
N LEU A 164 1.25 6.00 14.66
CA LEU A 164 1.36 5.25 13.42
C LEU A 164 2.79 4.71 13.24
N ARG A 165 2.90 3.41 12.91
CA ARG A 165 4.14 2.81 12.41
C ARG A 165 4.15 2.91 10.90
N LEU A 166 5.20 3.51 10.33
CA LEU A 166 5.40 3.63 8.90
C LEU A 166 6.34 2.55 8.36
N PHE A 167 5.96 1.95 7.25
CA PHE A 167 6.83 1.12 6.42
C PHE A 167 7.14 1.89 5.14
N LEU A 168 8.40 2.32 4.98
CA LEU A 168 8.81 3.26 3.96
C LEU A 168 9.83 2.68 2.99
N ASN A 169 9.66 2.98 1.71
CA ASN A 169 10.69 2.70 0.72
C ASN A 169 11.85 3.68 0.88
N ASN A 170 13.00 3.15 1.32
CA ASN A 170 14.21 3.93 1.57
C ASN A 170 14.79 4.58 0.30
N GLU A 171 14.54 3.98 -0.85
CA GLU A 171 15.08 4.38 -2.15
C GLU A 171 14.12 5.29 -2.94
N GLU A 172 12.94 5.62 -2.38
CA GLU A 172 11.97 6.52 -3.01
C GLU A 172 11.87 7.82 -2.21
N PRO A 173 12.27 8.98 -2.78
CA PRO A 173 12.44 10.23 -2.03
C PRO A 173 11.18 10.73 -1.31
N ARG A 174 9.98 10.57 -1.89
CA ARG A 174 8.74 11.00 -1.24
C ARG A 174 8.37 10.08 -0.08
N SER A 175 8.47 8.76 -0.27
CA SER A 175 8.27 7.78 0.79
C SER A 175 9.24 8.03 1.94
N LYS A 176 10.53 8.09 1.66
CA LYS A 176 11.59 8.34 2.65
C LYS A 176 11.39 9.65 3.42
N SER A 177 10.83 10.67 2.78
CA SER A 177 10.66 11.98 3.43
C SER A 177 9.70 11.98 4.62
N PHE A 178 8.81 10.98 4.73
CA PHE A 178 7.91 10.83 5.89
C PHE A 178 8.60 10.28 7.14
N GLU A 179 9.83 9.79 7.03
CA GLU A 179 10.58 9.24 8.17
C GLU A 179 10.68 10.23 9.34
N SER A 180 10.80 11.53 9.04
CA SER A 180 10.85 12.57 10.08
C SER A 180 9.50 12.91 10.71
N ASP A 181 8.41 12.42 10.16
CA ASP A 181 7.05 12.71 10.63
C ASP A 181 6.52 11.62 11.59
N ALA A 182 7.15 10.43 11.61
CA ALA A 182 6.68 9.28 12.37
C ALA A 182 7.58 8.95 13.57
N LYS A 183 6.96 8.39 14.61
CA LYS A 183 7.65 7.91 15.83
C LYS A 183 8.33 6.57 15.61
N GLU A 184 7.71 5.70 14.82
CA GLU A 184 8.23 4.37 14.52
C GLU A 184 8.26 4.18 13.01
N VAL A 185 9.43 3.87 12.48
CA VAL A 185 9.67 3.66 11.05
C VAL A 185 10.41 2.36 10.83
N VAL A 186 9.96 1.62 9.84
CA VAL A 186 10.64 0.46 9.28
C VAL A 186 10.90 0.73 7.81
N THR A 187 12.15 0.66 7.39
CA THR A 187 12.54 0.92 6.01
C THR A 187 12.78 -0.34 5.22
N PHE A 188 12.43 -0.32 3.93
CA PHE A 188 12.75 -1.39 3.00
C PHE A 188 13.37 -0.83 1.71
N GLY A 189 14.15 -1.64 1.00
CA GLY A 189 14.81 -1.26 -0.24
C GLY A 189 15.31 -2.47 -1.02
N VAL A 190 15.65 -2.24 -2.28
CA VAL A 190 16.09 -3.33 -3.18
C VAL A 190 17.61 -3.41 -3.25
N GLY A 191 18.31 -2.28 -3.08
CA GLY A 191 19.75 -2.23 -3.28
C GLY A 191 20.14 -2.34 -4.77
N LYS A 192 21.43 -2.46 -5.04
CA LYS A 192 21.94 -2.58 -6.40
C LYS A 192 21.81 -4.01 -6.91
N HIS A 193 21.33 -4.16 -8.14
CA HIS A 193 21.19 -5.46 -8.83
C HIS A 193 21.59 -5.36 -10.30
N GLY A 194 21.59 -6.49 -11.02
CA GLY A 194 22.04 -6.55 -12.42
C GLY A 194 21.29 -5.64 -13.39
N GLU A 195 20.01 -5.38 -13.12
CA GLU A 195 19.17 -4.48 -13.93
C GLU A 195 19.21 -3.01 -13.47
N SER A 196 20.01 -2.68 -12.46
CA SER A 196 20.19 -1.28 -12.03
C SER A 196 20.91 -0.49 -13.11
N PHE A 197 20.44 0.70 -13.43
CA PHE A 197 20.91 1.51 -14.54
C PHE A 197 21.25 2.96 -14.14
N GLY A 198 21.96 3.64 -15.02
CA GLY A 198 22.35 5.02 -14.84
C GLY A 198 23.52 5.21 -13.87
N LYS A 199 24.37 6.14 -14.20
CA LYS A 199 25.37 6.72 -13.29
C LYS A 199 25.15 8.22 -13.29
N ASN A 200 25.20 8.83 -12.11
CA ASN A 200 25.22 10.28 -11.97
C ASN A 200 23.98 11.03 -12.46
N GLY A 201 22.79 10.52 -12.18
CA GLY A 201 21.59 11.35 -12.06
C GLY A 201 21.03 12.02 -13.30
N SER A 202 21.23 11.46 -14.50
CA SER A 202 20.87 12.15 -15.74
C SER A 202 19.45 11.89 -16.23
N TYR A 203 18.76 10.85 -15.75
CA TYR A 203 17.51 10.38 -16.37
C TYR A 203 16.24 11.00 -15.80
N VAL A 204 16.22 11.31 -14.50
CA VAL A 204 15.04 11.90 -13.86
C VAL A 204 15.45 13.15 -13.07
N THR A 205 14.97 14.31 -13.50
CA THR A 205 15.10 15.53 -12.70
C THR A 205 13.98 15.53 -11.65
N MET A 206 14.30 15.12 -10.43
CA MET A 206 13.37 15.12 -9.32
C MET A 206 13.72 16.23 -8.33
N ALA A 207 12.70 16.99 -7.93
CA ALA A 207 12.84 17.94 -6.83
C ALA A 207 12.67 17.22 -5.49
N CYS A 208 13.45 17.64 -4.50
CA CYS A 208 13.32 17.15 -3.14
C CYS A 208 11.93 17.46 -2.57
N PRO A 209 11.20 16.48 -2.02
CA PRO A 209 9.88 16.71 -1.45
C PRO A 209 9.89 17.62 -0.21
N LYS A 210 11.05 17.80 0.45
CA LYS A 210 11.21 18.66 1.63
C LYS A 210 11.61 20.10 1.29
N CYS A 211 12.56 20.29 0.38
CA CYS A 211 13.15 21.62 0.14
C CYS A 211 13.08 22.08 -1.33
N HIS A 212 12.48 21.30 -2.21
CA HIS A 212 12.31 21.56 -3.64
C HIS A 212 13.62 21.77 -4.44
N ARG A 213 14.77 21.48 -3.85
CA ARG A 213 16.07 21.50 -4.54
C ARG A 213 16.32 20.15 -5.24
N LYS A 214 17.26 20.15 -6.19
CA LYS A 214 17.62 18.95 -6.97
C LYS A 214 18.09 17.81 -6.05
N ILE A 215 17.60 16.59 -6.33
CA ILE A 215 18.09 15.34 -5.74
C ILE A 215 19.11 14.72 -6.71
N THR A 216 20.13 14.08 -6.15
CA THR A 216 21.11 13.30 -6.90
C THR A 216 20.95 11.83 -6.56
N PHE A 217 20.85 10.97 -7.58
CA PHE A 217 20.81 9.53 -7.43
C PHE A 217 22.18 8.93 -7.76
N GLU A 218 22.55 7.87 -7.06
CA GLU A 218 23.77 7.11 -7.39
C GLU A 218 23.54 6.20 -8.59
N TYR A 219 22.40 5.52 -8.60
CA TYR A 219 21.88 4.70 -9.70
C TYR A 219 20.35 4.60 -9.57
N TYR A 220 19.71 3.97 -10.54
CA TYR A 220 18.26 3.74 -10.52
C TYR A 220 17.97 2.24 -10.55
N ASN A 221 17.00 1.81 -9.75
CA ASN A 221 16.37 0.49 -9.81
C ASN A 221 15.09 0.51 -10.64
N ASN A 222 14.44 1.68 -10.70
CA ASN A 222 13.31 2.01 -11.55
C ASN A 222 13.25 3.54 -11.66
N ASP A 223 12.34 4.08 -12.47
CA ASP A 223 12.16 5.53 -12.63
C ASP A 223 11.93 6.24 -11.30
N GLY A 224 12.88 7.07 -10.88
CA GLY A 224 12.85 7.81 -9.63
C GLY A 224 12.97 6.97 -8.35
N ILE A 225 13.39 5.71 -8.46
CA ILE A 225 13.69 4.81 -7.32
C ILE A 225 15.15 4.39 -7.42
N GLY A 226 15.88 4.58 -6.34
CA GLY A 226 17.29 4.26 -6.19
C GLY A 226 17.91 5.05 -5.05
N PRO A 227 19.13 4.73 -4.61
CA PRO A 227 19.81 5.48 -3.59
C PRO A 227 20.02 6.94 -4.01
N PHE A 228 19.63 7.86 -3.15
CA PHE A 228 19.61 9.29 -3.45
C PHE A 228 20.04 10.14 -2.27
N ILE A 229 20.49 11.36 -2.56
CA ILE A 229 20.80 12.37 -1.55
C ILE A 229 20.35 13.77 -2.01
N CYS A 230 19.76 14.52 -1.09
CA CYS A 230 19.53 15.94 -1.23
C CYS A 230 20.60 16.70 -0.43
N LYS A 231 21.61 17.24 -1.11
CA LYS A 231 22.71 17.98 -0.48
C LYS A 231 22.26 19.24 0.26
N ASN A 232 21.06 19.75 -0.03
CA ASN A 232 20.57 21.00 0.58
C ASN A 232 19.90 20.78 1.94
N CYS A 233 19.12 19.72 2.13
CA CYS A 233 18.38 19.49 3.38
C CYS A 233 18.77 18.18 4.09
N GLY A 234 19.71 17.41 3.53
CA GLY A 234 20.16 16.17 4.12
C GLY A 234 19.19 14.99 4.02
N LEU A 235 18.12 15.08 3.21
CA LEU A 235 17.28 13.93 2.95
C LEU A 235 18.09 12.88 2.17
N ASP A 236 18.25 11.69 2.77
CA ASP A 236 19.19 10.67 2.34
C ASP A 236 18.56 9.28 2.32
N GLY A 237 18.63 8.63 1.18
CA GLY A 237 18.21 7.25 0.93
C GLY A 237 19.36 6.35 0.49
N THR A 238 20.64 6.75 0.73
CA THR A 238 21.82 5.93 0.39
C THR A 238 22.13 4.88 1.46
N GLY A 239 21.65 5.08 2.70
CA GLY A 239 21.85 4.15 3.80
C GLY A 239 21.14 2.80 3.57
N LYS A 240 21.66 1.73 4.18
CA LYS A 240 21.02 0.41 4.15
C LYS A 240 19.67 0.48 4.85
N ALA A 241 18.63 0.00 4.20
CA ALA A 241 17.31 -0.13 4.80
C ALA A 241 17.28 -1.28 5.84
N ASP A 242 16.33 -1.24 6.78
CA ASP A 242 16.13 -2.30 7.77
C ASP A 242 15.89 -3.67 7.12
N TYR A 243 15.20 -3.66 5.98
CA TYR A 243 14.95 -4.82 5.12
C TYR A 243 15.42 -4.49 3.70
N SER A 244 16.67 -4.83 3.38
CA SER A 244 17.23 -4.69 2.03
C SER A 244 17.27 -6.05 1.35
N VAL A 245 16.97 -6.06 0.05
CA VAL A 245 17.28 -7.19 -0.82
C VAL A 245 18.80 -7.21 -1.03
N GLU A 246 19.44 -8.32 -0.69
CA GLU A 246 20.89 -8.47 -0.71
C GLU A 246 21.39 -9.04 -2.04
N ASN A 247 20.63 -10.00 -2.58
CA ASN A 247 20.92 -10.63 -3.87
C ASN A 247 19.63 -10.82 -4.65
N THR A 248 19.69 -10.63 -5.96
CA THR A 248 18.58 -10.89 -6.89
C THR A 248 19.07 -11.80 -8.02
N ASP A 249 18.35 -12.88 -8.25
CA ASP A 249 18.48 -13.72 -9.42
C ASP A 249 17.15 -13.73 -10.17
N PHE A 250 17.05 -12.89 -11.20
CA PHE A 250 15.84 -12.78 -12.01
C PHE A 250 15.55 -14.05 -12.82
N ALA A 251 16.59 -14.73 -13.30
CA ALA A 251 16.43 -15.99 -14.04
C ALA A 251 15.92 -17.12 -13.14
N GLY A 252 16.51 -17.27 -11.95
CA GLY A 252 16.08 -18.22 -10.91
C GLY A 252 14.85 -17.78 -10.15
N ARG A 253 14.34 -16.56 -10.39
CA ARG A 253 13.18 -15.98 -9.71
C ARG A 253 13.32 -16.01 -8.19
N GLN A 254 14.49 -15.64 -7.71
CA GLN A 254 14.79 -15.64 -6.27
C GLN A 254 15.46 -14.34 -5.82
N PHE A 255 15.28 -14.02 -4.57
CA PHE A 255 15.98 -12.92 -3.91
C PHE A 255 16.27 -13.26 -2.45
N THR A 256 17.25 -12.60 -1.87
CA THR A 256 17.67 -12.81 -0.48
C THR A 256 17.41 -11.56 0.35
N VAL A 257 16.84 -11.73 1.53
CA VAL A 257 16.68 -10.67 2.53
C VAL A 257 17.12 -11.23 3.88
N ARG A 258 18.05 -10.57 4.55
CA ARG A 258 18.61 -11.01 5.84
C ARG A 258 19.06 -12.47 5.84
N GLY A 259 19.70 -12.91 4.75
CA GLY A 259 20.20 -14.28 4.58
C GLY A 259 19.11 -15.31 4.28
N ILE A 260 17.83 -14.94 4.21
CA ILE A 260 16.73 -15.84 3.86
C ILE A 260 16.47 -15.72 2.35
N VAL A 261 16.49 -16.87 1.66
CA VAL A 261 16.19 -16.95 0.23
C VAL A 261 14.70 -17.08 0.02
N PHE A 262 14.14 -16.19 -0.80
CA PHE A 262 12.75 -16.20 -1.21
C PHE A 262 12.65 -16.62 -2.68
N HIS A 263 11.74 -17.53 -2.98
CA HIS A 263 11.41 -17.93 -4.34
C HIS A 263 10.09 -17.29 -4.76
N VAL A 264 10.09 -16.58 -5.88
CA VAL A 264 8.91 -15.88 -6.40
C VAL A 264 8.30 -16.70 -7.53
N ARG A 265 7.06 -17.14 -7.34
CA ARG A 265 6.28 -17.83 -8.38
C ARG A 265 5.09 -16.94 -8.75
N PHE A 266 5.21 -16.20 -9.86
CA PHE A 266 4.07 -15.54 -10.47
C PHE A 266 3.52 -16.43 -11.57
N PRO A 267 2.31 -17.00 -11.45
CA PRO A 267 1.67 -17.66 -12.57
C PRO A 267 1.38 -16.63 -13.66
N GLY A 268 1.97 -16.80 -14.84
CA GLY A 268 1.66 -16.00 -16.03
C GLY A 268 2.66 -14.90 -16.41
N PHE A 269 3.71 -14.62 -15.65
CA PHE A 269 4.81 -13.77 -16.11
C PHE A 269 5.95 -14.62 -16.68
N SER A 270 5.91 -14.90 -17.98
CA SER A 270 7.13 -15.16 -18.73
C SER A 270 7.82 -13.80 -18.91
N PHE A 271 8.97 -13.60 -18.30
CA PHE A 271 9.90 -12.58 -18.77
C PHE A 271 10.33 -13.03 -20.16
N GLY A 272 9.62 -12.53 -21.16
CA GLY A 272 10.00 -12.74 -22.55
C GLY A 272 11.38 -12.13 -22.72
N SER A 273 12.33 -12.98 -23.04
CA SER A 273 13.59 -12.63 -23.67
C SER A 273 13.24 -12.04 -25.05
N GLY A 274 12.76 -10.82 -25.07
CA GLY A 274 12.49 -10.02 -26.25
C GLY A 274 13.69 -9.11 -26.53
N CYS A 275 14.86 -9.70 -26.74
CA CYS A 275 15.93 -9.10 -27.53
C CYS A 275 16.12 -10.01 -28.71
N GLY A 276 15.50 -9.67 -29.82
CA GLY A 276 15.63 -10.32 -31.09
C GLY A 276 15.53 -9.31 -32.21
N ALA A 277 16.70 -8.99 -32.81
CA ALA A 277 16.97 -8.30 -34.07
C ALA A 277 16.38 -6.89 -34.24
#